data_61d0cc9ef6642912638163d462a59b2d
#
_entry.id   61d0cc9ef6642912638163d462a59b2d
#
_cell.length_a   1.000
_cell.length_b   1.000
_cell.length_c   1.000
_cell.angle_alpha   90.00
_cell.angle_beta   90.00
_cell.angle_gamma   90.00
#
_symmetry.space_group_name_H-M   'P 1'
#
loop_
_entity.id
_entity.type
_entity.pdbx_description
1 polymer ?
#
loop_
_entity_poly.entity_id
_entity_poly.type
_entity_poly.pdbx_seq_one_letter_code
_entity_poly.pdbx_strand_id
1 'polypeptide(L)'
;PLSHQEIQSLEHNHCQAQDWQLITVAENFSPDSIYNVCFIGNCQIGSTSDTVTTDLGIELPSGIRNARIINSSIGDNCLIENICGYIYNADIEDNCVICNVFTIQTTEGTTFGQGNTIFRLPPPVGCGVAFLGDQYEESDSTTDRRRQAKEAIKRMVMEEVTRTIPKRTRIETGARILSTDEITNSWIGAGTEIR
;
A
#
# COMPACT_ATOMS: atom_id res chain seq x y z
N PRO A 1 19.37 3.90 10.11
CA PRO A 1 20.32 3.82 9.00
C PRO A 1 21.07 2.50 9.03
N LEU A 2 21.46 1.99 7.88
CA LEU A 2 22.27 0.79 7.73
C LEU A 2 23.69 0.98 8.30
N SER A 3 24.18 -0.05 8.94
CA SER A 3 25.60 -0.14 9.32
C SER A 3 26.46 -0.52 8.12
N HIS A 4 27.76 -0.29 8.23
CA HIS A 4 28.72 -0.66 7.18
C HIS A 4 28.72 -2.19 6.91
N GLN A 5 28.54 -3.01 7.93
CA GLN A 5 28.49 -4.46 7.79
C GLN A 5 27.22 -4.91 7.04
N GLU A 6 26.07 -4.32 7.35
CA GLU A 6 24.82 -4.61 6.64
C GLU A 6 24.91 -4.22 5.16
N ILE A 7 25.51 -3.07 4.86
CA ILE A 7 25.73 -2.65 3.47
C ILE A 7 26.62 -3.67 2.72
N GLN A 8 27.71 -4.11 3.31
CA GLN A 8 28.56 -5.13 2.70
C GLN A 8 27.84 -6.45 2.46
N SER A 9 27.00 -6.88 3.40
CA SER A 9 26.16 -8.08 3.23
C SER A 9 25.14 -7.92 2.11
N LEU A 10 24.48 -6.77 2.03
CA LEU A 10 23.55 -6.46 0.95
C LEU A 10 24.24 -6.43 -0.42
N GLU A 11 25.40 -5.83 -0.53
CA GLU A 11 26.20 -5.81 -1.77
C GLU A 11 26.65 -7.23 -2.17
N HIS A 12 27.03 -8.05 -1.20
CA HIS A 12 27.34 -9.46 -1.44
C HIS A 12 26.11 -10.25 -1.95
N ASN A 13 24.92 -9.91 -1.48
CA ASN A 13 23.65 -10.46 -1.93
C ASN A 13 23.11 -9.82 -3.22
N HIS A 14 23.98 -9.18 -4.00
CA HIS A 14 23.67 -8.51 -5.26
C HIS A 14 22.67 -7.35 -5.15
N CYS A 15 22.56 -6.75 -3.97
CA CYS A 15 21.76 -5.55 -3.80
C CYS A 15 22.54 -4.30 -4.18
N GLN A 16 21.81 -3.29 -4.63
CA GLN A 16 22.35 -2.00 -5.02
C GLN A 16 21.47 -0.88 -4.46
N ALA A 17 22.05 0.24 -4.14
CA ALA A 17 21.31 1.44 -3.79
C ALA A 17 21.86 2.66 -4.54
N GLN A 18 20.99 3.59 -4.89
CA GLN A 18 21.39 4.90 -5.40
C GLN A 18 22.23 5.65 -4.36
N ASP A 19 21.81 5.58 -3.10
CA ASP A 19 22.53 6.08 -1.93
C ASP A 19 22.09 5.27 -0.69
N TRP A 20 23.02 4.54 -0.09
CA TRP A 20 22.73 3.73 1.10
C TRP A 20 22.31 4.56 2.32
N GLN A 21 22.62 5.86 2.37
CA GLN A 21 22.22 6.74 3.45
C GLN A 21 20.71 7.04 3.45
N LEU A 22 20.02 6.83 2.32
CA LEU A 22 18.60 7.03 2.17
C LEU A 22 17.79 5.78 2.56
N ILE A 23 18.48 4.68 2.89
CA ILE A 23 17.81 3.43 3.28
C ILE A 23 17.81 3.34 4.81
N THR A 24 16.62 3.21 5.37
CA THR A 24 16.42 2.99 6.79
C THR A 24 15.83 1.61 7.04
N VAL A 25 16.30 0.95 8.09
CA VAL A 25 15.88 -0.41 8.43
C VAL A 25 15.42 -0.49 9.87
N ALA A 26 14.58 -1.47 10.17
CA ALA A 26 14.15 -1.79 11.52
C ALA A 26 15.32 -2.37 12.35
N GLU A 27 15.16 -2.39 13.67
CA GLU A 27 16.19 -2.88 14.60
C GLU A 27 16.50 -4.37 14.39
N ASN A 28 15.50 -5.16 14.01
CA ASN A 28 15.62 -6.61 13.74
C ASN A 28 15.70 -6.92 12.23
N PHE A 29 16.22 -6.00 11.45
CA PHE A 29 16.47 -6.24 10.03
C PHE A 29 17.59 -7.26 9.83
N SER A 30 17.40 -8.20 8.89
CA SER A 30 18.43 -9.15 8.48
C SER A 30 18.79 -8.95 7.00
N PRO A 31 20.01 -8.55 6.67
CA PRO A 31 20.43 -8.42 5.28
C PRO A 31 20.44 -9.76 4.52
N ASP A 32 20.54 -10.89 5.22
CA ASP A 32 20.55 -12.22 4.59
C ASP A 32 19.22 -12.60 3.93
N SER A 33 18.14 -11.92 4.32
CA SER A 33 16.81 -12.11 3.76
C SER A 33 16.54 -11.23 2.51
N ILE A 34 17.49 -10.40 2.13
CA ILE A 34 17.38 -9.47 1.00
C ILE A 34 18.37 -9.89 -0.10
N TYR A 35 17.85 -10.15 -1.30
CA TYR A 35 18.65 -10.66 -2.40
C TYR A 35 18.25 -10.05 -3.75
N ASN A 36 19.25 -9.56 -4.51
CA ASN A 36 19.04 -8.98 -5.84
C ASN A 36 17.98 -7.85 -5.85
N VAL A 37 18.15 -6.87 -4.97
CA VAL A 37 17.23 -5.73 -4.81
C VAL A 37 17.94 -4.43 -5.16
N CYS A 38 17.25 -3.58 -5.93
CA CYS A 38 17.72 -2.24 -6.24
C CYS A 38 16.88 -1.20 -5.48
N PHE A 39 17.52 -0.42 -4.62
CA PHE A 39 16.90 0.64 -3.85
C PHE A 39 17.16 2.01 -4.47
N ILE A 40 16.13 2.83 -4.63
CA ILE A 40 16.22 4.17 -5.20
C ILE A 40 15.47 5.16 -4.30
N GLY A 41 16.11 6.25 -3.93
CA GLY A 41 15.55 7.28 -3.06
C GLY A 41 15.32 6.80 -1.63
N ASN A 42 14.35 7.37 -0.94
CA ASN A 42 14.06 7.08 0.47
C ASN A 42 13.27 5.77 0.61
N CYS A 43 13.90 4.73 1.10
CA CYS A 43 13.23 3.46 1.37
C CYS A 43 13.32 3.10 2.87
N GLN A 44 12.23 2.54 3.38
CA GLN A 44 12.15 2.03 4.75
C GLN A 44 11.83 0.54 4.70
N ILE A 45 12.63 -0.28 5.38
CA ILE A 45 12.45 -1.73 5.38
C ILE A 45 12.30 -2.20 6.83
N GLY A 46 11.24 -2.91 7.09
CA GLY A 46 10.95 -3.51 8.38
C GLY A 46 11.84 -4.69 8.74
N SER A 47 11.48 -5.39 9.77
CA SER A 47 12.11 -6.63 10.21
C SER A 47 11.89 -7.73 9.16
N THR A 48 12.91 -8.58 8.98
CA THR A 48 12.85 -9.74 8.07
C THR A 48 13.24 -11.04 8.77
N SER A 49 12.96 -11.11 10.06
CA SER A 49 13.44 -12.20 10.93
C SER A 49 12.47 -13.38 11.09
N ASP A 50 11.24 -13.25 10.58
CA ASP A 50 10.18 -14.24 10.77
C ASP A 50 9.79 -14.95 9.46
N THR A 51 8.83 -15.85 9.54
CA THR A 51 8.26 -16.56 8.39
C THR A 51 6.86 -16.04 8.07
N VAL A 52 6.45 -16.20 6.82
CA VAL A 52 5.07 -15.98 6.39
C VAL A 52 4.47 -17.31 5.93
N THR A 53 3.23 -17.54 6.30
CA THR A 53 2.51 -18.74 5.86
C THR A 53 1.84 -18.46 4.52
N THR A 54 2.12 -19.26 3.51
CA THR A 54 1.46 -19.18 2.20
C THR A 54 0.03 -19.74 2.26
N ASP A 55 -0.74 -19.53 1.20
CA ASP A 55 -2.09 -20.09 1.04
C ASP A 55 -2.13 -21.63 1.03
N LEU A 56 -1.02 -22.26 0.69
CA LEU A 56 -0.85 -23.73 0.75
C LEU A 56 -0.45 -24.22 2.15
N GLY A 57 -0.39 -23.33 3.14
CA GLY A 57 0.06 -23.67 4.50
C GLY A 57 1.57 -23.92 4.61
N ILE A 58 2.35 -23.49 3.61
CA ILE A 58 3.81 -23.59 3.63
C ILE A 58 4.39 -22.34 4.29
N GLU A 59 5.26 -22.52 5.24
CA GLU A 59 6.02 -21.44 5.85
C GLU A 59 7.25 -21.11 4.99
N LEU A 60 7.36 -19.85 4.58
CA LEU A 60 8.50 -19.32 3.85
C LEU A 60 9.15 -18.19 4.66
N PRO A 61 10.48 -18.08 4.62
CA PRO A 61 11.16 -16.98 5.28
C PRO A 61 10.75 -15.64 4.65
N SER A 62 10.43 -14.65 5.47
CA SER A 62 10.21 -13.29 5.03
C SER A 62 11.46 -12.74 4.33
N GLY A 63 11.30 -11.68 3.56
CA GLY A 63 12.40 -11.03 2.86
C GLY A 63 11.99 -10.46 1.51
N ILE A 64 12.96 -9.86 0.83
CA ILE A 64 12.74 -9.20 -0.45
C ILE A 64 13.72 -9.77 -1.47
N ARG A 65 13.20 -10.29 -2.58
CA ARG A 65 14.02 -10.93 -3.61
C ARG A 65 13.59 -10.50 -5.01
N ASN A 66 14.58 -10.21 -5.85
CA ASN A 66 14.34 -9.82 -7.25
C ASN A 66 13.36 -8.65 -7.38
N ALA A 67 13.67 -7.52 -6.79
CA ALA A 67 12.79 -6.36 -6.77
C ALA A 67 13.54 -5.03 -7.00
N ARG A 68 12.80 -4.03 -7.48
CA ARG A 68 13.23 -2.64 -7.48
C ARG A 68 12.28 -1.82 -6.63
N ILE A 69 12.81 -1.16 -5.61
CA ILE A 69 12.04 -0.42 -4.61
C ILE A 69 12.43 1.05 -4.68
N ILE A 70 11.46 1.92 -4.87
CA ILE A 70 11.66 3.34 -5.14
C ILE A 70 10.77 4.15 -4.20
N ASN A 71 11.37 4.98 -3.34
CA ASN A 71 10.64 5.88 -2.42
C ASN A 71 9.49 5.20 -1.67
N SER A 72 9.67 3.99 -1.18
CA SER A 72 8.59 3.18 -0.60
C SER A 72 8.94 2.67 0.78
N SER A 73 7.90 2.38 1.57
CA SER A 73 8.03 1.71 2.86
C SER A 73 7.50 0.28 2.81
N ILE A 74 8.22 -0.63 3.44
CA ILE A 74 7.86 -2.05 3.57
C ILE A 74 7.91 -2.40 5.04
N GLY A 75 6.81 -2.89 5.57
CA GLY A 75 6.64 -3.28 6.96
C GLY A 75 7.36 -4.55 7.33
N ASP A 76 7.09 -5.01 8.55
CA ASP A 76 7.74 -6.17 9.14
C ASP A 76 7.27 -7.48 8.49
N ASN A 77 8.20 -8.41 8.36
CA ASN A 77 7.94 -9.79 7.96
C ASN A 77 7.17 -9.94 6.65
N CYS A 78 7.40 -9.06 5.70
CA CYS A 78 6.87 -9.17 4.36
C CYS A 78 7.65 -10.17 3.52
N LEU A 79 6.96 -10.89 2.61
CA LEU A 79 7.57 -11.68 1.55
C LEU A 79 7.30 -11.00 0.21
N ILE A 80 8.33 -10.42 -0.39
CA ILE A 80 8.23 -9.73 -1.68
C ILE A 80 9.17 -10.41 -2.67
N GLU A 81 8.62 -11.00 -3.71
CA GLU A 81 9.41 -11.77 -4.67
C GLU A 81 8.99 -11.49 -6.13
N ASN A 82 10.01 -11.39 -6.99
CA ASN A 82 9.83 -11.30 -8.44
C ASN A 82 8.94 -10.11 -8.87
N ILE A 83 9.35 -8.92 -8.49
CA ILE A 83 8.75 -7.67 -8.98
C ILE A 83 9.45 -7.31 -10.28
N CYS A 84 8.81 -7.61 -11.41
CA CYS A 84 9.42 -7.48 -12.73
C CYS A 84 9.66 -6.02 -13.14
N GLY A 85 8.82 -5.10 -12.71
CA GLY A 85 8.96 -3.67 -12.88
C GLY A 85 9.56 -3.00 -11.65
N TYR A 86 8.69 -2.43 -10.83
CA TYR A 86 9.11 -1.72 -9.60
C TYR A 86 7.95 -1.57 -8.60
N ILE A 87 8.34 -1.24 -7.35
CA ILE A 87 7.45 -0.70 -6.31
C ILE A 87 7.83 0.78 -6.14
N TYR A 88 6.91 1.70 -6.44
CA TYR A 88 7.16 3.14 -6.45
C TYR A 88 6.13 3.90 -5.64
N ASN A 89 6.58 4.73 -4.70
CA ASN A 89 5.72 5.55 -3.84
C ASN A 89 4.59 4.72 -3.22
N ALA A 90 4.91 3.59 -2.61
CA ALA A 90 3.96 2.69 -1.98
C ALA A 90 4.31 2.46 -0.51
N ASP A 91 3.26 2.30 0.29
CA ASP A 91 3.35 1.92 1.69
C ASP A 91 2.77 0.51 1.84
N ILE A 92 3.62 -0.47 2.13
CA ILE A 92 3.27 -1.87 2.34
C ILE A 92 3.42 -2.14 3.83
N GLU A 93 2.34 -2.56 4.46
CA GLU A 93 2.31 -2.89 5.89
C GLU A 93 2.82 -4.31 6.17
N ASP A 94 2.76 -4.71 7.44
CA ASP A 94 3.36 -5.94 7.93
C ASP A 94 2.73 -7.22 7.36
N ASN A 95 3.51 -8.29 7.34
CA ASN A 95 3.07 -9.64 6.99
C ASN A 95 2.42 -9.77 5.59
N CYS A 96 2.72 -8.88 4.68
CA CYS A 96 2.23 -8.95 3.31
C CYS A 96 3.00 -9.97 2.47
N VAL A 97 2.29 -10.63 1.54
CA VAL A 97 2.88 -11.55 0.55
C VAL A 97 2.62 -10.98 -0.84
N ILE A 98 3.68 -10.60 -1.54
CA ILE A 98 3.60 -9.98 -2.86
C ILE A 98 4.55 -10.72 -3.79
N CYS A 99 4.00 -11.52 -4.69
CA CYS A 99 4.81 -12.38 -5.55
C CYS A 99 4.37 -12.31 -7.02
N ASN A 100 5.35 -12.24 -7.92
CA ASN A 100 5.11 -12.22 -9.36
C ASN A 100 4.20 -11.05 -9.79
N VAL A 101 4.47 -9.87 -9.28
CA VAL A 101 3.75 -8.64 -9.62
C VAL A 101 4.64 -7.81 -10.55
N PHE A 102 4.05 -7.24 -11.61
CA PHE A 102 4.85 -6.41 -12.49
C PHE A 102 5.14 -5.04 -11.86
N THR A 103 4.11 -4.28 -11.47
CA THR A 103 4.30 -2.93 -10.90
C THR A 103 3.32 -2.64 -9.77
N ILE A 104 3.82 -1.97 -8.73
CA ILE A 104 3.02 -1.34 -7.67
C ILE A 104 3.42 0.12 -7.61
N GLN A 105 2.47 1.05 -7.80
CA GLN A 105 2.84 2.45 -7.86
C GLN A 105 1.76 3.43 -7.41
N THR A 106 2.22 4.61 -7.06
CA THR A 106 1.37 5.80 -6.95
C THR A 106 1.80 6.80 -8.02
N THR A 107 0.90 7.20 -8.87
CA THR A 107 1.15 8.27 -9.86
C THR A 107 0.95 9.64 -9.25
N GLU A 108 1.68 10.63 -9.77
CA GLU A 108 1.53 12.02 -9.33
C GLU A 108 0.09 12.52 -9.56
N GLY A 109 -0.40 13.33 -8.61
CA GLY A 109 -1.72 13.95 -8.70
C GLY A 109 -2.90 13.02 -8.41
N THR A 110 -2.65 11.79 -7.97
CA THR A 110 -3.76 10.91 -7.57
C THR A 110 -4.51 11.45 -6.36
N THR A 111 -5.81 11.33 -6.37
CA THR A 111 -6.70 11.72 -5.26
C THR A 111 -7.30 10.52 -4.54
N PHE A 112 -6.97 9.29 -4.94
CA PHE A 112 -7.57 8.04 -4.44
C PHE A 112 -9.11 8.07 -4.51
N GLY A 113 -9.67 8.66 -5.56
CA GLY A 113 -11.10 8.78 -5.78
C GLY A 113 -11.77 9.99 -5.12
N GLN A 114 -11.02 10.83 -4.39
CA GLN A 114 -11.57 12.11 -3.90
C GLN A 114 -11.91 13.03 -5.07
N GLY A 115 -13.06 13.69 -4.98
CA GLY A 115 -13.54 14.62 -6.01
C GLY A 115 -14.22 13.93 -7.20
N ASN A 116 -14.33 12.62 -7.23
CA ASN A 116 -15.09 11.91 -8.25
C ASN A 116 -16.59 11.95 -7.92
N THR A 117 -17.39 12.38 -8.88
CA THR A 117 -18.86 12.38 -8.77
C THR A 117 -19.38 11.01 -9.19
N ILE A 118 -20.11 10.36 -8.30
CA ILE A 118 -20.79 9.09 -8.61
C ILE A 118 -22.26 9.38 -8.85
N PHE A 119 -22.76 9.05 -10.03
CA PHE A 119 -24.17 9.14 -10.34
C PHE A 119 -24.95 8.05 -9.61
N ARG A 120 -25.92 8.47 -8.81
CA ARG A 120 -26.88 7.57 -8.17
C ARG A 120 -27.97 7.19 -9.17
N LEU A 121 -28.23 5.91 -9.30
CA LEU A 121 -29.46 5.45 -9.95
C LEU A 121 -30.66 5.80 -9.05
N PRO A 122 -31.77 6.31 -9.62
CA PRO A 122 -32.94 6.66 -8.84
C PRO A 122 -33.55 5.43 -8.16
N PRO A 123 -34.20 5.61 -6.99
CA PRO A 123 -35.00 4.51 -6.38
C PRO A 123 -36.01 3.98 -7.38
N PRO A 124 -36.28 2.65 -7.42
CA PRO A 124 -36.42 1.77 -6.29
C PRO A 124 -35.31 0.73 -6.09
N VAL A 125 -34.19 0.88 -6.76
CA VAL A 125 -33.06 -0.07 -6.59
C VAL A 125 -32.22 0.38 -5.40
N GLY A 126 -32.79 0.19 -4.21
CA GLY A 126 -32.23 0.69 -2.97
C GLY A 126 -31.04 -0.10 -2.44
N CYS A 127 -29.87 0.11 -2.97
CA CYS A 127 -28.61 -0.18 -2.29
C CYS A 127 -27.65 0.97 -2.59
N GLY A 128 -27.67 1.99 -1.75
CA GLY A 128 -26.68 3.04 -1.81
C GLY A 128 -25.35 2.54 -1.26
N VAL A 129 -24.39 2.26 -2.10
CA VAL A 129 -22.99 2.18 -1.70
C VAL A 129 -22.51 3.62 -1.61
N ALA A 130 -22.26 4.10 -0.41
CA ALA A 130 -21.61 5.37 -0.20
C ALA A 130 -20.11 5.19 -0.51
N PHE A 131 -19.71 5.59 -1.71
CA PHE A 131 -18.28 5.78 -1.98
C PHE A 131 -17.83 7.12 -1.38
N LEU A 132 -16.63 7.12 -0.86
CA LEU A 132 -15.94 8.22 -0.22
C LEU A 132 -15.44 9.23 -1.25
N GLY A 133 -16.31 9.78 -2.03
CA GLY A 133 -16.02 10.81 -3.00
C GLY A 133 -17.07 11.90 -2.92
N ASP A 134 -16.67 13.12 -3.07
CA ASP A 134 -17.50 14.31 -2.96
C ASP A 134 -18.78 14.27 -3.77
N GLN A 135 -19.77 14.83 -3.17
CA GLN A 135 -21.02 15.33 -3.73
C GLN A 135 -22.13 14.31 -3.98
N TYR A 136 -22.89 14.19 -2.95
CA TYR A 136 -24.24 13.68 -2.98
C TYR A 136 -25.20 14.88 -3.17
N GLU A 137 -25.68 15.11 -4.37
CA GLU A 137 -26.82 16.00 -4.59
C GLU A 137 -28.11 15.20 -4.48
N GLU A 138 -28.78 15.32 -3.35
CA GLU A 138 -30.14 14.85 -3.17
C GLU A 138 -31.10 16.02 -3.48
N SER A 139 -31.80 15.94 -4.60
CA SER A 139 -32.95 16.80 -4.85
C SER A 139 -34.12 16.25 -4.06
N ASP A 140 -34.32 16.72 -2.85
CA ASP A 140 -35.63 16.60 -2.22
C ASP A 140 -35.87 17.68 -1.16
N SER A 141 -37.02 18.30 -1.26
CA SER A 141 -37.53 19.41 -0.46
C SER A 141 -37.85 18.99 0.96
N THR A 142 -36.88 18.92 1.82
CA THR A 142 -37.13 18.78 3.25
C THR A 142 -36.44 19.89 4.03
N THR A 143 -37.25 20.52 4.88
CA THR A 143 -36.97 21.62 5.81
C THR A 143 -35.49 21.90 6.11
N ASP A 144 -35.09 23.17 6.04
CA ASP A 144 -33.72 23.70 6.25
C ASP A 144 -32.93 23.11 7.43
N ARG A 145 -33.60 22.71 8.51
CA ARG A 145 -32.95 22.09 9.66
C ARG A 145 -32.42 20.68 9.37
N ARG A 146 -33.13 19.87 8.58
CA ARG A 146 -32.66 18.53 8.19
C ARG A 146 -31.50 18.64 7.20
N ARG A 147 -31.53 19.61 6.32
CA ARG A 147 -30.47 19.90 5.38
C ARG A 147 -29.19 20.33 6.11
N GLN A 148 -29.29 21.25 7.07
CA GLN A 148 -28.14 21.70 7.88
C GLN A 148 -27.55 20.56 8.73
N ALA A 149 -28.38 19.71 9.33
CA ALA A 149 -27.91 18.55 10.09
C ALA A 149 -27.21 17.51 9.19
N LYS A 150 -27.75 17.24 7.99
CA LYS A 150 -27.12 16.35 7.01
C LYS A 150 -25.79 16.92 6.53
N GLU A 151 -25.70 18.23 6.25
CA GLU A 151 -24.46 18.89 5.84
C GLU A 151 -23.39 18.87 6.95
N ALA A 152 -23.80 19.04 8.20
CA ALA A 152 -22.88 18.93 9.34
C ALA A 152 -22.32 17.52 9.49
N ILE A 153 -23.17 16.48 9.41
CA ILE A 153 -22.78 15.08 9.45
C ILE A 153 -21.88 14.76 8.24
N LYS A 154 -22.25 15.21 7.05
CA LYS A 154 -21.46 15.03 5.83
C LYS A 154 -20.08 15.63 5.99
N ARG A 155 -19.98 16.85 6.55
CA ARG A 155 -18.69 17.50 6.79
C ARG A 155 -17.84 16.75 7.78
N MET A 156 -18.39 16.29 8.91
CA MET A 156 -17.67 15.48 9.91
C MET A 156 -17.16 14.17 9.31
N VAL A 157 -18.00 13.47 8.54
CA VAL A 157 -17.61 12.23 7.86
C VAL A 157 -16.51 12.51 6.83
N MET A 158 -16.64 13.57 6.05
CA MET A 158 -15.63 13.93 5.04
C MET A 158 -14.29 14.33 5.68
N GLU A 159 -14.31 15.05 6.81
CA GLU A 159 -13.08 15.39 7.54
C GLU A 159 -12.37 14.14 8.05
N GLU A 160 -13.11 13.17 8.59
CA GLU A 160 -12.56 11.90 9.07
C GLU A 160 -12.00 11.07 7.91
N VAL A 161 -12.75 10.97 6.83
CA VAL A 161 -12.34 10.26 5.62
C VAL A 161 -11.10 10.88 4.99
N THR A 162 -11.09 12.22 4.83
CA THR A 162 -9.92 12.92 4.27
C THR A 162 -8.66 12.70 5.11
N ARG A 163 -8.83 12.54 6.43
CA ARG A 163 -7.72 12.23 7.33
C ARG A 163 -7.18 10.81 7.15
N THR A 164 -8.04 9.86 6.81
CA THR A 164 -7.69 8.43 6.70
C THR A 164 -7.25 8.02 5.30
N ILE A 165 -7.54 8.81 4.26
CA ILE A 165 -7.14 8.47 2.89
C ILE A 165 -5.61 8.46 2.77
N PRO A 166 -5.02 7.38 2.24
CA PRO A 166 -3.60 7.29 2.03
C PRO A 166 -3.13 8.31 0.98
N LYS A 167 -1.91 8.78 1.12
CA LYS A 167 -1.25 9.65 0.12
C LYS A 167 -0.49 8.86 -0.94
N ARG A 168 -0.35 7.57 -0.73
CA ARG A 168 0.37 6.61 -1.59
C ARG A 168 -0.47 5.35 -1.73
N THR A 169 -0.19 4.56 -2.74
CA THR A 169 -0.71 3.19 -2.82
C THR A 169 -0.39 2.48 -1.52
N ARG A 170 -1.43 2.00 -0.84
CA ARG A 170 -1.31 1.38 0.47
C ARG A 170 -1.80 -0.05 0.41
N ILE A 171 -0.99 -0.94 0.92
CA ILE A 171 -1.29 -2.36 1.05
C ILE A 171 -1.24 -2.68 2.54
N GLU A 172 -2.41 -2.98 3.11
CA GLU A 172 -2.54 -3.19 4.55
C GLU A 172 -2.11 -4.59 4.97
N THR A 173 -1.89 -4.72 6.28
CA THR A 173 -1.35 -5.89 6.96
C THR A 173 -1.96 -7.21 6.49
N GLY A 174 -1.10 -8.17 6.18
CA GLY A 174 -1.49 -9.52 5.80
C GLY A 174 -2.12 -9.66 4.42
N ALA A 175 -2.11 -8.62 3.60
CA ALA A 175 -2.60 -8.69 2.23
C ALA A 175 -1.71 -9.60 1.37
N ARG A 176 -2.34 -10.29 0.41
CA ARG A 176 -1.69 -11.22 -0.52
C ARG A 176 -1.96 -10.80 -1.95
N ILE A 177 -0.92 -10.51 -2.70
CA ILE A 177 -1.01 -10.08 -4.10
C ILE A 177 -0.13 -11.01 -4.94
N LEU A 178 -0.76 -11.81 -5.76
CA LEU A 178 -0.10 -12.88 -6.50
C LEU A 178 -0.40 -12.76 -7.99
N SER A 179 0.64 -12.83 -8.81
CA SER A 179 0.51 -12.91 -10.28
C SER A 179 -0.35 -11.80 -10.89
N THR A 180 -0.12 -10.57 -10.46
CA THR A 180 -0.89 -9.38 -10.86
C THR A 180 -0.02 -8.46 -11.69
N ASP A 181 -0.54 -7.94 -12.80
CA ASP A 181 0.23 -7.05 -13.67
C ASP A 181 0.49 -5.69 -13.00
N GLU A 182 -0.54 -5.02 -12.51
CA GLU A 182 -0.39 -3.66 -11.99
C GLU A 182 -1.34 -3.35 -10.83
N ILE A 183 -0.78 -2.72 -9.79
CA ILE A 183 -1.50 -2.10 -8.67
C ILE A 183 -1.15 -0.61 -8.67
N THR A 184 -2.06 0.23 -9.09
CA THR A 184 -1.84 1.67 -9.21
C THR A 184 -2.88 2.46 -8.44
N ASN A 185 -2.45 3.47 -7.67
CA ASN A 185 -3.31 4.41 -6.96
C ASN A 185 -4.39 3.71 -6.12
N SER A 186 -4.00 2.65 -5.43
CA SER A 186 -4.94 1.74 -4.77
C SER A 186 -4.75 1.71 -3.27
N TRP A 187 -5.84 1.46 -2.57
CA TRP A 187 -5.84 1.11 -1.16
C TRP A 187 -6.39 -0.31 -1.01
N ILE A 188 -5.53 -1.24 -0.65
CA ILE A 188 -5.85 -2.66 -0.48
C ILE A 188 -5.94 -2.92 1.01
N GLY A 189 -7.13 -3.30 1.45
CA GLY A 189 -7.42 -3.55 2.86
C GLY A 189 -6.72 -4.79 3.43
N ALA A 190 -6.64 -4.84 4.75
CA ALA A 190 -5.97 -5.91 5.48
C ALA A 190 -6.53 -7.31 5.12
N GLY A 191 -5.64 -8.27 4.96
CA GLY A 191 -5.99 -9.65 4.63
C GLY A 191 -6.61 -9.86 3.25
N THR A 192 -6.64 -8.83 2.39
CA THR A 192 -7.16 -8.95 1.02
C THR A 192 -6.28 -9.87 0.19
N GLU A 193 -6.89 -10.72 -0.63
CA GLU A 193 -6.20 -11.56 -1.59
C GLU A 193 -6.54 -11.18 -3.03
N ILE A 194 -5.52 -10.95 -3.86
CA ILE A 194 -5.60 -10.65 -5.30
C ILE A 194 -4.74 -11.67 -6.04
N ARG A 195 -5.32 -12.28 -7.07
CA ARG A 195 -4.64 -13.26 -7.93
C ARG A 195 -4.89 -12.97 -9.40
#